data_7ac58ef3da549779891299be476264e6
#
_entry.id   7ac58ef3da549779891299be476264e6
#
_cell.length_a   1.000
_cell.length_b   1.000
_cell.length_c   1.000
_cell.angle_alpha   90.00
_cell.angle_beta   90.00
_cell.angle_gamma   90.00
#
_symmetry.space_group_name_H-M   'P 1'
#
loop_
_entity.id
_entity.type
_entity.pdbx_description
1 polymer ?
#
loop_
_entity_poly.entity_id
_entity_poly.type
_entity_poly.pdbx_seq_one_letter_code
_entity_poly.pdbx_strand_id
1 'polypeptide(L)'
;MRENTGICLLNDSFPPLIDGVANAVVNYAQRLTERGDAVTVATPAVPGADDSAFPFPVLRYPSFDTRKKLGYVSGCPFSPELAARLQKEGVGVLHTHCPIVSTFLARELRDVVDAPIVLTYHTKFDIDIAKAVRGKLLQESAIRALVQNISACDEVWTVSRGAGKTSGLWAIRETTW
;
A
#
# COMPACT_ATOMS: atom_id res chain seq x y z
N MET A 1 -0.70 24.99 -16.60
CA MET A 1 -1.56 23.77 -16.54
C MET A 1 -0.82 22.81 -15.63
N ARG A 2 -1.44 22.32 -14.56
CA ARG A 2 -0.86 21.17 -13.83
C ARG A 2 -0.92 20.00 -14.79
N GLU A 3 0.22 19.43 -15.14
CA GLU A 3 0.22 18.12 -15.79
C GLU A 3 -0.56 17.18 -14.87
N ASN A 4 -1.55 16.50 -15.42
CA ASN A 4 -2.44 15.62 -14.65
C ASN A 4 -1.63 14.35 -14.29
N THR A 5 -0.85 14.46 -13.23
CA THR A 5 0.01 13.38 -12.75
C THR A 5 -0.87 12.28 -12.16
N GLY A 6 -0.83 11.08 -12.73
CA GLY A 6 -1.60 9.94 -12.26
C GLY A 6 -1.19 9.53 -10.84
N ILE A 7 -2.16 9.10 -10.04
CA ILE A 7 -1.96 8.62 -8.65
C ILE A 7 -2.28 7.12 -8.60
N CYS A 8 -1.32 6.31 -8.20
CA CYS A 8 -1.58 4.89 -7.91
C CYS A 8 -1.69 4.69 -6.39
N LEU A 9 -2.86 4.25 -5.93
CA LEU A 9 -3.09 3.83 -4.55
C LEU A 9 -2.81 2.34 -4.43
N LEU A 10 -1.86 1.94 -3.58
CA LEU A 10 -1.49 0.53 -3.37
C LEU A 10 -1.92 0.08 -1.97
N ASN A 11 -2.59 -1.08 -1.90
CA ASN A 11 -2.94 -1.71 -0.62
C ASN A 11 -2.98 -3.23 -0.73
N ASP A 12 -2.66 -3.91 0.37
CA ASP A 12 -2.64 -5.39 0.44
C ASP A 12 -4.06 -5.98 0.56
N SER A 13 -5.07 -5.18 0.90
CA SER A 13 -6.48 -5.56 0.94
C SER A 13 -7.34 -4.58 0.15
N PHE A 14 -8.38 -5.11 -0.52
CA PHE A 14 -9.36 -4.33 -1.26
C PHE A 14 -10.64 -5.18 -1.42
N PRO A 15 -11.84 -4.61 -1.64
CA PRO A 15 -13.04 -5.40 -1.85
C PRO A 15 -12.83 -6.54 -2.86
N PRO A 16 -13.38 -7.74 -2.63
CA PRO A 16 -14.41 -8.08 -1.63
C PRO A 16 -13.91 -8.27 -0.19
N LEU A 17 -12.61 -8.18 0.07
CA LEU A 17 -12.07 -8.18 1.43
C LEU A 17 -12.33 -6.81 2.07
N ILE A 18 -13.04 -6.80 3.20
CA ILE A 18 -13.46 -5.57 3.88
C ILE A 18 -12.69 -5.45 5.20
N ASP A 19 -11.88 -4.40 5.30
CA ASP A 19 -11.25 -3.95 6.53
C ASP A 19 -11.20 -2.42 6.57
N GLY A 20 -10.72 -1.85 7.67
CA GLY A 20 -10.66 -0.39 7.85
C GLY A 20 -9.75 0.30 6.84
N VAL A 21 -8.65 -0.35 6.42
CA VAL A 21 -7.69 0.21 5.47
C VAL A 21 -8.23 0.10 4.05
N ALA A 22 -8.82 -1.04 3.68
CA ALA A 22 -9.49 -1.21 2.38
C ALA A 22 -10.58 -0.14 2.18
N ASN A 23 -11.42 0.12 3.19
CA ASN A 23 -12.42 1.17 3.14
C ASN A 23 -11.80 2.58 3.00
N ALA A 24 -10.69 2.84 3.67
CA ALA A 24 -9.97 4.10 3.52
C ALA A 24 -9.46 4.28 2.09
N VAL A 25 -8.87 3.25 1.48
CA VAL A 25 -8.37 3.30 0.09
C VAL A 25 -9.51 3.54 -0.90
N VAL A 26 -10.66 2.86 -0.74
CA VAL A 26 -11.85 3.12 -1.57
C VAL A 26 -12.28 4.58 -1.47
N ASN A 27 -12.36 5.12 -0.24
CA ASN A 27 -12.73 6.52 -0.02
C ASN A 27 -11.71 7.50 -0.63
N TYR A 28 -10.40 7.24 -0.49
CA TYR A 28 -9.35 8.05 -1.13
C TYR A 28 -9.51 8.03 -2.66
N ALA A 29 -9.62 6.84 -3.26
CA ALA A 29 -9.77 6.69 -4.69
C ALA A 29 -11.01 7.43 -5.21
N GLN A 30 -12.14 7.26 -4.53
CA GLN A 30 -13.40 7.90 -4.90
C GLN A 30 -13.29 9.43 -4.83
N ARG A 31 -12.78 9.99 -3.72
CA ARG A 31 -12.66 11.45 -3.54
C ARG A 31 -11.68 12.08 -4.52
N LEU A 32 -10.56 11.42 -4.80
CA LEU A 32 -9.60 11.91 -5.78
C LEU A 32 -10.22 11.89 -7.19
N THR A 33 -10.95 10.81 -7.54
CA THR A 33 -11.65 10.71 -8.83
C THR A 33 -12.76 11.79 -8.95
N GLU A 34 -13.55 12.02 -7.92
CA GLU A 34 -14.57 13.08 -7.87
C GLU A 34 -13.94 14.48 -8.05
N ARG A 35 -12.71 14.68 -7.61
CA ARG A 35 -11.94 15.90 -7.79
C ARG A 35 -11.38 16.05 -9.22
N GLY A 36 -11.42 15.00 -10.01
CA GLY A 36 -10.92 14.99 -11.40
C GLY A 36 -9.46 14.55 -11.53
N ASP A 37 -8.87 13.96 -10.49
CA ASP A 37 -7.53 13.38 -10.58
C ASP A 37 -7.56 12.03 -11.32
N ALA A 38 -6.48 11.72 -12.05
CA ALA A 38 -6.29 10.40 -12.64
C ALA A 38 -5.85 9.42 -11.53
N VAL A 39 -6.73 8.50 -11.14
CA VAL A 39 -6.51 7.56 -10.03
C VAL A 39 -6.60 6.13 -10.50
N THR A 40 -5.68 5.30 -10.06
CA THR A 40 -5.69 3.85 -10.24
C THR A 40 -5.44 3.19 -8.89
N VAL A 41 -6.17 2.12 -8.58
CA VAL A 41 -5.92 1.28 -7.40
C VAL A 41 -5.17 0.02 -7.83
N ALA A 42 -4.04 -0.29 -7.17
CA ALA A 42 -3.31 -1.54 -7.35
C ALA A 42 -3.44 -2.41 -6.09
N THR A 43 -3.93 -3.65 -6.26
CA THR A 43 -4.23 -4.56 -5.15
C THR A 43 -4.01 -6.02 -5.56
N PRO A 44 -3.76 -6.95 -4.62
CA PRO A 44 -3.64 -8.37 -4.94
C PRO A 44 -4.89 -8.94 -5.61
N ALA A 45 -4.69 -9.87 -6.54
CA ALA A 45 -5.78 -10.60 -7.15
C ALA A 45 -6.49 -11.47 -6.11
N VAL A 46 -7.82 -11.40 -6.10
CA VAL A 46 -8.68 -12.22 -5.23
C VAL A 46 -9.71 -12.93 -6.10
N PRO A 47 -9.88 -14.25 -5.97
CA PRO A 47 -10.88 -14.99 -6.74
C PRO A 47 -12.29 -14.44 -6.53
N GLY A 48 -13.03 -14.22 -7.62
CA GLY A 48 -14.40 -13.72 -7.59
C GLY A 48 -14.56 -12.20 -7.32
N ALA A 49 -13.47 -11.44 -7.34
CA ALA A 49 -13.54 -10.00 -7.23
C ALA A 49 -14.25 -9.40 -8.47
N ASP A 50 -15.16 -8.48 -8.24
CA ASP A 50 -15.82 -7.68 -9.27
C ASP A 50 -15.53 -6.20 -8.97
N ASP A 51 -14.79 -5.57 -9.86
CA ASP A 51 -14.37 -4.17 -9.73
C ASP A 51 -15.20 -3.21 -10.60
N SER A 52 -16.21 -3.71 -11.29
CA SER A 52 -17.04 -2.94 -12.25
C SER A 52 -17.83 -1.79 -11.62
N ALA A 53 -18.08 -1.85 -10.32
CA ALA A 53 -18.80 -0.82 -9.57
C ALA A 53 -17.96 0.42 -9.22
N PHE A 54 -16.63 0.36 -9.37
CA PHE A 54 -15.77 1.48 -9.02
C PHE A 54 -15.63 2.48 -10.18
N PRO A 55 -15.67 3.79 -9.91
CA PRO A 55 -15.52 4.83 -10.94
C PRO A 55 -14.06 5.09 -11.35
N PHE A 56 -13.13 4.25 -10.89
CA PHE A 56 -11.70 4.28 -11.16
C PHE A 56 -11.18 2.89 -11.52
N PRO A 57 -10.08 2.78 -12.28
CA PRO A 57 -9.44 1.51 -12.56
C PRO A 57 -8.93 0.79 -11.32
N VAL A 58 -9.17 -0.53 -11.22
CA VAL A 58 -8.57 -1.41 -10.23
C VAL A 58 -7.69 -2.42 -10.96
N LEU A 59 -6.39 -2.36 -10.72
CA LEU A 59 -5.40 -3.26 -11.29
C LEU A 59 -5.03 -4.33 -10.27
N ARG A 60 -5.40 -5.58 -10.56
CA ARG A 60 -5.11 -6.70 -9.69
C ARG A 60 -3.85 -7.41 -10.14
N TYR A 61 -2.81 -7.35 -9.29
CA TYR A 61 -1.54 -8.02 -9.55
C TYR A 61 -1.51 -9.43 -8.95
N PRO A 62 -0.59 -10.31 -9.41
CA PRO A 62 -0.50 -11.68 -8.95
C PRO A 62 -0.44 -11.83 -7.44
N SER A 63 -1.07 -12.88 -6.92
CA SER A 63 -1.16 -13.12 -5.48
C SER A 63 -1.04 -14.60 -5.14
N PHE A 64 -0.73 -14.88 -3.88
CA PHE A 64 -0.68 -16.21 -3.29
C PHE A 64 -1.84 -16.39 -2.30
N ASP A 65 -2.54 -17.52 -2.36
CA ASP A 65 -3.59 -17.83 -1.40
C ASP A 65 -2.98 -18.25 -0.05
N THR A 66 -2.82 -17.28 0.83
CA THR A 66 -2.31 -17.46 2.18
C THR A 66 -3.42 -17.45 3.25
N ARG A 67 -4.69 -17.44 2.83
CA ARG A 67 -5.85 -17.29 3.73
C ARG A 67 -5.89 -18.33 4.84
N LYS A 68 -5.49 -19.59 4.57
CA LYS A 68 -5.44 -20.65 5.59
C LYS A 68 -4.41 -20.39 6.70
N LYS A 69 -3.35 -19.63 6.41
CA LYS A 69 -2.26 -19.37 7.35
C LYS A 69 -2.31 -17.97 7.94
N LEU A 70 -2.62 -16.96 7.13
CA LEU A 70 -2.55 -15.55 7.48
C LEU A 70 -3.93 -14.88 7.55
N GLY A 71 -5.01 -15.55 7.13
CA GLY A 71 -6.36 -14.98 7.09
C GLY A 71 -6.64 -14.09 5.86
N TYR A 72 -5.63 -13.79 5.05
CA TYR A 72 -5.74 -12.94 3.86
C TYR A 72 -4.90 -13.46 2.69
N VAL A 73 -5.11 -12.91 1.50
CA VAL A 73 -4.32 -13.18 0.30
C VAL A 73 -3.07 -12.31 0.33
N SER A 74 -1.89 -12.88 0.09
CA SER A 74 -0.65 -12.13 0.01
C SER A 74 -0.34 -11.79 -1.45
N GLY A 75 -0.11 -10.52 -1.76
CA GLY A 75 0.32 -10.10 -3.08
C GLY A 75 1.72 -10.59 -3.43
N CYS A 76 2.01 -10.73 -4.71
CA CYS A 76 3.37 -10.91 -5.20
C CYS A 76 4.06 -9.52 -5.23
N PRO A 77 5.21 -9.33 -4.56
CA PRO A 77 5.88 -8.04 -4.52
C PRO A 77 6.61 -7.69 -5.83
N PHE A 78 6.34 -8.43 -6.90
CA PHE A 78 6.94 -8.24 -8.21
C PHE A 78 5.89 -8.46 -9.29
N SER A 79 5.62 -7.45 -10.12
CA SER A 79 4.66 -7.52 -11.23
C SER A 79 5.09 -6.62 -12.40
N PRO A 80 5.80 -7.17 -13.40
CA PRO A 80 6.20 -6.41 -14.59
C PRO A 80 5.00 -5.89 -15.38
N GLU A 81 3.89 -6.64 -15.42
CA GLU A 81 2.67 -6.22 -16.11
C GLU A 81 2.07 -4.98 -15.46
N LEU A 82 2.03 -4.94 -14.12
CA LEU A 82 1.57 -3.75 -13.39
C LEU A 82 2.50 -2.57 -13.65
N ALA A 83 3.82 -2.77 -13.62
CA ALA A 83 4.81 -1.74 -13.88
C ALA A 83 4.60 -1.10 -15.27
N ALA A 84 4.49 -1.92 -16.32
CA ALA A 84 4.26 -1.46 -17.67
C ALA A 84 2.92 -0.71 -17.82
N ARG A 85 1.89 -1.16 -17.11
CA ARG A 85 0.58 -0.50 -17.11
C ARG A 85 0.63 0.87 -16.46
N LEU A 86 1.21 0.99 -15.26
CA LEU A 86 1.33 2.25 -14.53
C LEU A 86 2.21 3.26 -15.27
N GLN A 87 3.28 2.80 -15.92
CA GLN A 87 4.13 3.65 -16.76
C GLN A 87 3.34 4.21 -17.93
N LYS A 88 2.54 3.38 -18.62
CA LYS A 88 1.68 3.80 -19.72
C LYS A 88 0.59 4.79 -19.27
N GLU A 89 0.09 4.67 -18.06
CA GLU A 89 -0.92 5.57 -17.48
C GLU A 89 -0.34 6.89 -16.98
N GLY A 90 0.99 7.05 -17.01
CA GLY A 90 1.66 8.28 -16.57
C GLY A 90 1.53 8.51 -15.07
N VAL A 91 1.61 7.42 -14.27
CA VAL A 91 1.59 7.52 -12.81
C VAL A 91 2.83 8.26 -12.33
N GLY A 92 2.64 9.31 -11.55
CA GLY A 92 3.71 10.12 -10.97
C GLY A 92 3.67 10.20 -9.45
N VAL A 93 2.77 9.43 -8.79
CA VAL A 93 2.78 9.23 -7.34
C VAL A 93 2.36 7.79 -7.02
N LEU A 94 3.15 7.12 -6.21
CA LEU A 94 2.83 5.82 -5.61
C LEU A 94 2.42 6.04 -4.16
N HIS A 95 1.13 5.89 -3.85
CA HIS A 95 0.61 6.09 -2.50
C HIS A 95 0.21 4.74 -1.90
N THR A 96 1.02 4.23 -1.00
CA THR A 96 0.78 2.94 -0.33
C THR A 96 0.11 3.12 1.03
N HIS A 97 -0.77 2.18 1.38
CA HIS A 97 -1.53 2.18 2.62
C HIS A 97 -1.18 1.02 3.56
N CYS A 98 -0.32 0.10 3.12
CA CYS A 98 0.20 -0.99 3.93
C CYS A 98 1.72 -1.06 3.79
N PRO A 99 2.48 -1.05 4.91
CA PRO A 99 3.95 -1.00 4.87
C PRO A 99 4.59 -2.38 4.60
N ILE A 100 3.82 -3.39 4.18
CA ILE A 100 4.29 -4.75 3.97
C ILE A 100 4.47 -5.00 2.47
N VAL A 101 3.59 -5.77 1.82
CA VAL A 101 3.78 -6.19 0.42
C VAL A 101 3.58 -5.04 -0.55
N SER A 102 2.54 -4.24 -0.39
CA SER A 102 2.27 -3.11 -1.29
C SER A 102 3.36 -2.03 -1.23
N THR A 103 3.98 -1.78 -0.07
CA THR A 103 5.13 -0.86 0.01
C THR A 103 6.37 -1.48 -0.62
N PHE A 104 6.60 -2.79 -0.46
CA PHE A 104 7.70 -3.45 -1.15
C PHE A 104 7.50 -3.37 -2.68
N LEU A 105 6.29 -3.66 -3.17
CA LEU A 105 5.95 -3.51 -4.58
C LEU A 105 6.13 -2.07 -5.07
N ALA A 106 5.72 -1.07 -4.29
CA ALA A 106 5.92 0.34 -4.64
C ALA A 106 7.41 0.69 -4.81
N ARG A 107 8.30 0.11 -4.00
CA ARG A 107 9.75 0.27 -4.13
C ARG A 107 10.28 -0.30 -5.44
N GLU A 108 9.79 -1.48 -5.85
CA GLU A 108 10.15 -2.09 -7.14
C GLU A 108 9.58 -1.30 -8.34
N LEU A 109 8.43 -0.65 -8.15
CA LEU A 109 7.78 0.15 -9.20
C LEU A 109 8.41 1.54 -9.36
N ARG A 110 9.00 2.09 -8.29
CA ARG A 110 9.51 3.47 -8.23
C ARG A 110 10.38 3.84 -9.42
N ASP A 111 11.38 3.03 -9.72
CA ASP A 111 12.36 3.32 -10.77
C ASP A 111 11.77 3.16 -12.18
N VAL A 112 10.71 2.35 -12.31
CA VAL A 112 10.04 2.12 -13.60
C VAL A 112 9.10 3.26 -13.95
N VAL A 113 8.39 3.81 -12.95
CA VAL A 113 7.41 4.91 -13.18
C VAL A 113 7.98 6.29 -12.85
N ASP A 114 9.21 6.36 -12.32
CA ASP A 114 9.89 7.59 -11.88
C ASP A 114 9.00 8.43 -10.94
N ALA A 115 8.51 7.77 -9.87
CA ALA A 115 7.53 8.38 -8.96
C ALA A 115 7.92 8.25 -7.48
N PRO A 116 7.69 9.29 -6.66
CA PRO A 116 7.87 9.20 -5.22
C PRO A 116 6.86 8.25 -4.58
N ILE A 117 7.24 7.71 -3.42
CA ILE A 117 6.39 6.86 -2.59
C ILE A 117 5.90 7.64 -1.38
N VAL A 118 4.60 7.74 -1.22
CA VAL A 118 3.92 8.22 -0.01
C VAL A 118 3.34 7.03 0.71
N LEU A 119 3.50 6.94 2.02
CA LEU A 119 2.88 5.91 2.86
C LEU A 119 1.90 6.54 3.83
N THR A 120 0.63 6.10 3.84
CA THR A 120 -0.28 6.36 4.97
C THR A 120 -0.25 5.18 5.93
N TYR A 121 0.26 5.41 7.14
CA TYR A 121 0.38 4.40 8.18
C TYR A 121 -0.87 4.38 9.06
N HIS A 122 -1.70 3.32 8.92
CA HIS A 122 -3.03 3.24 9.52
C HIS A 122 -3.06 2.58 10.90
N THR A 123 -2.18 1.61 11.18
CA THR A 123 -2.24 0.76 12.37
C THR A 123 -0.85 0.40 12.91
N LYS A 124 -0.83 -0.16 14.10
CA LYS A 124 0.41 -0.60 14.76
C LYS A 124 0.80 -2.01 14.31
N PHE A 125 1.47 -2.11 13.18
CA PHE A 125 1.92 -3.38 12.59
C PHE A 125 2.89 -4.17 13.47
N ASP A 126 3.62 -3.53 14.38
CA ASP A 126 4.47 -4.19 15.37
C ASP A 126 3.67 -5.15 16.25
N ILE A 127 2.46 -4.76 16.67
CA ILE A 127 1.55 -5.60 17.45
C ILE A 127 1.06 -6.78 16.61
N ASP A 128 0.73 -6.56 15.35
CA ASP A 128 0.23 -7.60 14.46
C ASP A 128 1.33 -8.60 14.09
N ILE A 129 2.56 -8.13 13.87
CA ILE A 129 3.74 -8.99 13.69
C ILE A 129 4.00 -9.83 14.95
N ALA A 130 3.92 -9.23 16.15
CA ALA A 130 4.14 -9.95 17.40
C ALA A 130 3.13 -11.08 17.61
N LYS A 131 1.89 -10.92 17.12
CA LYS A 131 0.85 -11.97 17.17
C LYS A 131 1.00 -13.03 16.07
N ALA A 132 1.39 -12.62 14.86
CA ALA A 132 1.44 -13.50 13.69
C ALA A 132 2.73 -14.32 13.61
N VAL A 133 3.85 -13.78 14.07
CA VAL A 133 5.18 -14.40 13.95
C VAL A 133 5.62 -15.00 15.28
N ARG A 134 5.94 -16.29 15.30
CA ARG A 134 6.45 -16.98 16.48
C ARG A 134 7.99 -16.96 16.48
N GLY A 135 8.56 -16.60 17.62
CA GLY A 135 10.00 -16.57 17.84
C GLY A 135 10.62 -15.17 17.72
N LYS A 136 11.36 -14.77 18.75
CA LYS A 136 11.92 -13.41 18.90
C LYS A 136 12.78 -12.98 17.71
N LEU A 137 13.64 -13.86 17.21
CA LEU A 137 14.53 -13.58 16.08
C LEU A 137 13.74 -13.28 14.79
N LEU A 138 12.67 -14.06 14.52
CA LEU A 138 11.82 -13.82 13.35
C LEU A 138 11.00 -12.55 13.50
N GLN A 139 10.49 -12.24 14.70
CA GLN A 139 9.80 -10.98 14.97
C GLN A 139 10.71 -9.77 14.74
N GLU A 140 11.95 -9.81 15.27
CA GLU A 140 12.93 -8.75 15.06
C GLU A 140 13.30 -8.57 13.59
N SER A 141 13.39 -9.66 12.84
CA SER A 141 13.66 -9.60 11.39
C SER A 141 12.48 -9.00 10.62
N ALA A 142 11.25 -9.37 10.97
CA ALA A 142 10.03 -8.82 10.37
C ALA A 142 9.88 -7.31 10.69
N ILE A 143 10.17 -6.89 11.92
CA ILE A 143 10.16 -5.47 12.31
C ILE A 143 11.24 -4.70 11.56
N ARG A 144 12.45 -5.25 11.40
CA ARG A 144 13.50 -4.61 10.61
C ARG A 144 13.08 -4.42 9.15
N ALA A 145 12.48 -5.44 8.53
CA ALA A 145 11.96 -5.34 7.17
C ALA A 145 10.85 -4.28 7.06
N LEU A 146 9.95 -4.21 8.04
CA LEU A 146 8.93 -3.17 8.14
C LEU A 146 9.55 -1.77 8.20
N VAL A 147 10.53 -1.55 9.08
CA VAL A 147 11.22 -0.26 9.22
C VAL A 147 11.95 0.11 7.92
N GLN A 148 12.61 -0.84 7.26
CA GLN A 148 13.26 -0.61 5.97
C GLN A 148 12.26 -0.19 4.89
N ASN A 149 11.09 -0.81 4.81
CA ASN A 149 10.05 -0.42 3.88
C ASN A 149 9.57 1.01 4.13
N ILE A 150 9.28 1.34 5.39
CA ILE A 150 8.81 2.68 5.78
C ILE A 150 9.88 3.73 5.48
N SER A 151 11.15 3.44 5.83
CA SER A 151 12.27 4.36 5.59
C SER A 151 12.59 4.58 4.10
N ALA A 152 12.12 3.71 3.22
CA ALA A 152 12.27 3.86 1.78
C ALA A 152 11.21 4.78 1.15
N CYS A 153 10.17 5.17 1.89
CA CYS A 153 9.17 6.12 1.42
C CYS A 153 9.70 7.55 1.51
N ASP A 154 9.29 8.39 0.56
CA ASP A 154 9.66 9.81 0.53
C ASP A 154 8.90 10.61 1.56
N GLU A 155 7.62 10.23 1.80
CA GLU A 155 6.80 10.79 2.87
C GLU A 155 6.02 9.68 3.59
N VAL A 156 5.82 9.90 4.90
CA VAL A 156 5.00 9.01 5.74
C VAL A 156 3.98 9.84 6.51
N TRP A 157 2.71 9.54 6.27
CA TRP A 157 1.58 10.14 6.96
C TRP A 157 1.04 9.17 8.00
N THR A 158 0.56 9.68 9.12
CA THR A 158 -0.08 8.86 10.16
C THR A 158 -1.49 9.34 10.41
N VAL A 159 -2.44 8.42 10.52
CA VAL A 159 -3.87 8.73 10.74
C VAL A 159 -4.17 9.25 12.17
N SER A 160 -3.21 9.13 13.08
CA SER A 160 -3.33 9.65 14.44
C SER A 160 -1.95 9.78 15.11
N ARG A 161 -1.85 10.64 16.13
CA ARG A 161 -0.65 10.74 16.98
C ARG A 161 -0.28 9.40 17.66
N GLY A 162 -1.27 8.54 17.94
CA GLY A 162 -1.05 7.22 18.50
C GLY A 162 -0.40 6.25 17.52
N ALA A 163 -0.73 6.34 16.23
CA ALA A 163 -0.09 5.54 15.18
C ALA A 163 1.36 5.97 14.95
N GLY A 164 1.66 7.26 15.05
CA GLY A 164 3.03 7.79 14.91
C GLY A 164 3.98 7.46 16.07
N LYS A 165 3.45 7.09 17.24
CA LYS A 165 4.25 6.77 18.44
C LYS A 165 4.67 5.30 18.54
N THR A 166 4.60 4.52 17.48
CA THR A 166 4.99 3.12 17.49
C THR A 166 6.50 2.99 17.64
N SER A 167 6.94 2.21 18.60
CA SER A 167 8.34 1.98 18.96
C SER A 167 9.17 1.56 17.74
N GLY A 168 10.14 2.35 17.34
CA GLY A 168 11.05 2.12 16.23
C GLY A 168 10.84 3.05 15.01
N LEU A 169 9.72 3.77 14.91
CA LEU A 169 9.46 4.74 13.83
C LEU A 169 10.01 6.14 14.11
N TRP A 170 10.69 6.35 15.23
CA TRP A 170 11.27 7.63 15.65
C TRP A 170 12.37 8.18 14.74
N ALA A 171 12.81 7.42 13.75
CA ALA A 171 13.77 7.86 12.74
C ALA A 171 13.11 8.53 11.52
N ILE A 172 11.78 8.50 11.42
CA ILE A 172 11.04 9.11 10.32
C ILE A 172 10.78 10.56 10.67
N ARG A 173 11.20 11.49 9.81
CA ARG A 173 10.91 12.93 9.96
C ARG A 173 9.41 13.10 10.20
N GLU A 174 9.04 13.66 11.38
CA GLU A 174 7.68 14.06 11.66
C GLU A 174 7.27 15.17 10.68
N THR A 175 6.49 14.82 9.67
CA THR A 175 5.61 15.76 8.99
C THR A 175 4.24 15.57 9.63
N THR A 176 3.98 16.29 10.72
CA THR A 176 2.65 16.44 11.32
C THR A 176 1.95 17.61 10.62
N TRP A 177 0.79 17.32 10.06
CA TRP A 177 -0.21 18.29 9.63
C TRP A 177 -1.15 18.63 10.77
#